data_f50122ae359e3bcef9a6b2a880f23421
#
_entry.id   f50122ae359e3bcef9a6b2a880f23421
#
_cell.length_a   1.000
_cell.length_b   1.000
_cell.length_c   1.000
_cell.angle_alpha   90.00
_cell.angle_beta   90.00
_cell.angle_gamma   90.00
#
_symmetry.space_group_name_H-M   'P 1'
#
loop_
_entity.id
_entity.type
_entity.pdbx_description
1 polymer ?
#
loop_
_entity_poly.entity_id
_entity_poly.type
_entity_poly.pdbx_seq_one_letter_code
_entity_poly.pdbx_strand_id
1 'polypeptide(L)'
;MDRQIAELSVGQFQRALFARLLMQDADVILLDEPFASLDESTTEDLQRFLERWQGEGRTVVAVLHDLDRVRRHFPSTLLLARSPIAWGDTSLSLSADNLARGQKALLPPEGARIGWVA
;
A
#
# COMPACT_ATOMS: atom_id res chain seq x y z
N MET A 1 4.21 -24.31 18.81
CA MET A 1 3.22 -24.14 17.72
C MET A 1 3.85 -24.69 16.45
N ASP A 2 3.49 -25.91 16.08
CA ASP A 2 4.15 -26.65 15.02
C ASP A 2 3.44 -26.57 13.66
N ARG A 3 2.68 -25.49 13.40
CA ARG A 3 2.15 -25.25 12.05
C ARG A 3 3.24 -24.69 11.17
N GLN A 4 3.59 -25.44 10.14
CA GLN A 4 4.47 -24.96 9.09
C GLN A 4 3.81 -23.76 8.38
N ILE A 5 4.63 -22.79 7.96
CA ILE A 5 4.14 -21.59 7.25
C ILE A 5 3.27 -21.97 6.03
N ALA A 6 3.60 -23.06 5.35
CA ALA A 6 2.82 -23.59 4.22
C ALA A 6 1.38 -23.99 4.55
N GLU A 7 1.07 -24.25 5.81
CA GLU A 7 -0.29 -24.64 6.28
C GLU A 7 -1.15 -23.44 6.66
N LEU A 8 -0.59 -22.23 6.73
CA LEU A 8 -1.31 -21.01 7.06
C LEU A 8 -2.04 -20.48 5.84
N SER A 9 -3.30 -20.03 6.01
CA SER A 9 -3.99 -19.22 5.01
C SER A 9 -3.25 -17.88 4.81
N VAL A 10 -3.47 -17.22 3.68
CA VAL A 10 -2.88 -15.89 3.41
C VAL A 10 -3.20 -14.90 4.52
N GLY A 11 -4.44 -14.88 5.02
CA GLY A 11 -4.84 -14.02 6.14
C GLY A 11 -4.13 -14.35 7.44
N GLN A 12 -3.96 -15.63 7.76
CA GLN A 12 -3.21 -16.08 8.95
C GLN A 12 -1.73 -15.71 8.84
N PHE A 13 -1.13 -15.88 7.66
CA PHE A 13 0.25 -15.48 7.41
C PHE A 13 0.45 -13.97 7.60
N GLN A 14 -0.46 -13.16 7.09
CA GLN A 14 -0.42 -11.70 7.27
C GLN A 14 -0.55 -11.32 8.74
N ARG A 15 -1.46 -11.94 9.49
CA ARG A 15 -1.60 -11.69 10.94
C ARG A 15 -0.33 -12.04 11.72
N ALA A 16 0.35 -13.13 11.35
CA ALA A 16 1.62 -13.52 11.94
C ALA A 16 2.72 -12.49 11.66
N LEU A 17 2.78 -11.95 10.43
CA LEU A 17 3.70 -10.87 10.07
C LEU A 17 3.44 -9.59 10.86
N PHE A 18 2.17 -9.21 11.05
CA PHE A 18 1.81 -8.04 11.85
C PHE A 18 2.16 -8.21 13.32
N ALA A 19 1.93 -9.38 13.89
CA ALA A 19 2.36 -9.69 15.25
C ALA A 19 3.89 -9.52 15.40
N ARG A 20 4.65 -9.98 14.41
CA ARG A 20 6.10 -9.79 14.37
C ARG A 20 6.50 -8.31 14.31
N LEU A 21 5.83 -7.51 13.48
CA LEU A 21 6.07 -6.07 13.39
C LEU A 21 5.80 -5.36 14.72
N LEU A 22 4.73 -5.73 15.42
CA LEU A 22 4.41 -5.21 16.75
C LEU A 22 5.52 -5.52 17.76
N MET A 23 6.12 -6.69 17.68
CA MET A 23 7.20 -7.10 18.58
C MET A 23 8.53 -6.38 18.28
N GLN A 24 8.74 -5.92 17.06
CA GLN A 24 9.97 -5.20 16.66
C GLN A 24 10.01 -3.76 17.18
N ASP A 25 8.90 -3.20 17.59
CA ASP A 25 8.79 -1.84 18.13
C ASP A 25 9.46 -0.76 17.25
N ALA A 26 9.29 -0.86 15.94
CA ALA A 26 9.93 0.02 14.96
C ALA A 26 9.24 1.38 14.89
N ASP A 27 10.01 2.46 14.76
CA ASP A 27 9.48 3.82 14.58
C ASP A 27 8.96 4.06 13.15
N VAL A 28 9.53 3.35 12.17
CA VAL A 28 9.14 3.43 10.76
C VAL A 28 8.74 2.05 10.28
N ILE A 29 7.56 1.95 9.70
CA ILE A 29 6.99 0.70 9.20
C ILE A 29 6.74 0.85 7.70
N LEU A 30 7.32 -0.06 6.92
CA LEU A 30 7.15 -0.12 5.47
C LEU A 30 6.27 -1.32 5.11
N LEU A 31 5.20 -1.08 4.38
CA LEU A 31 4.24 -2.10 3.95
C LEU A 31 4.05 -2.05 2.44
N ASP A 32 4.13 -3.20 1.80
CA ASP A 32 3.88 -3.35 0.36
C ASP A 32 2.60 -4.14 0.16
N GLU A 33 1.58 -3.48 -0.39
CA GLU A 33 0.26 -4.07 -0.65
C GLU A 33 -0.32 -4.83 0.57
N PRO A 34 -0.37 -4.22 1.77
CA PRO A 34 -0.69 -4.97 2.99
C PRO A 34 -2.14 -5.46 3.04
N PHE A 35 -3.03 -4.89 2.22
CA PHE A 35 -4.45 -5.27 2.17
C PHE A 35 -4.77 -6.28 1.05
N ALA A 36 -3.79 -6.62 0.21
CA ALA A 36 -4.01 -7.55 -0.89
C ALA A 36 -4.43 -8.94 -0.38
N SER A 37 -5.43 -9.51 -0.99
CA SER A 37 -5.94 -10.87 -0.71
C SER A 37 -6.44 -11.08 0.73
N LEU A 38 -6.76 -10.02 1.47
CA LEU A 38 -7.38 -10.10 2.79
C LEU A 38 -8.91 -10.10 2.67
N ASP A 39 -9.57 -10.82 3.56
CA ASP A 39 -11.01 -10.69 3.77
C ASP A 39 -11.34 -9.34 4.43
N GLU A 40 -12.61 -8.99 4.45
CA GLU A 40 -13.08 -7.70 4.97
C GLU A 40 -12.73 -7.53 6.45
N SER A 41 -12.96 -8.55 7.26
CA SER A 41 -12.66 -8.51 8.70
C SER A 41 -11.18 -8.31 8.99
N THR A 42 -10.31 -9.04 8.30
CA THR A 42 -8.85 -8.89 8.45
C THR A 42 -8.37 -7.52 7.94
N THR A 43 -8.98 -7.01 6.88
CA THR A 43 -8.69 -5.68 6.35
C THR A 43 -9.04 -4.58 7.37
N GLU A 44 -10.18 -4.68 8.03
CA GLU A 44 -10.57 -3.75 9.10
C GLU A 44 -9.63 -3.82 10.30
N ASP A 45 -9.25 -5.01 10.72
CA ASP A 45 -8.29 -5.20 11.81
C ASP A 45 -6.94 -4.55 11.48
N LEU A 46 -6.44 -4.76 10.27
CA LEU A 46 -5.21 -4.13 9.82
C LEU A 46 -5.32 -2.61 9.80
N GLN A 47 -6.42 -2.07 9.29
CA GLN A 47 -6.64 -0.63 9.26
C GLN A 47 -6.60 -0.02 10.66
N ARG A 48 -7.23 -0.67 11.64
CA ARG A 48 -7.17 -0.24 13.05
C ARG A 48 -5.75 -0.27 13.61
N PHE A 49 -4.95 -1.29 13.27
CA PHE A 49 -3.55 -1.33 13.66
C PHE A 49 -2.74 -0.18 13.08
N LEU A 50 -2.93 0.16 11.81
CA LEU A 50 -2.22 1.25 11.17
C LEU A 50 -2.59 2.59 11.81
N GLU A 51 -3.85 2.83 12.08
CA GLU A 51 -4.33 4.03 12.76
C GLU A 51 -3.76 4.14 14.18
N ARG A 52 -3.69 3.03 14.89
CA ARG A 52 -3.08 2.98 16.23
C ARG A 52 -1.58 3.30 16.19
N TRP A 53 -0.83 2.74 15.24
CA TRP A 53 0.60 3.02 15.09
C TRP A 53 0.86 4.49 14.77
N GLN A 54 0.06 5.07 13.89
CA GLN A 54 0.11 6.51 13.59
C GLN A 54 -0.20 7.35 14.85
N GLY A 55 -1.19 6.97 15.63
CA GLY A 55 -1.55 7.60 16.89
C GLY A 55 -0.45 7.52 17.95
N GLU A 56 0.39 6.49 17.92
CA GLU A 56 1.56 6.32 18.77
C GLU A 56 2.79 7.12 18.28
N GLY A 57 2.66 7.90 17.21
CA GLY A 57 3.76 8.69 16.64
C GLY A 57 4.68 7.92 15.72
N ARG A 58 4.32 6.70 15.31
CA ARG A 58 5.09 5.92 14.35
C ARG A 58 4.81 6.38 12.92
N THR A 59 5.79 6.26 12.06
CA THR A 59 5.64 6.56 10.64
C THR A 59 5.29 5.27 9.88
N VAL A 60 4.17 5.30 9.17
CA VAL A 60 3.75 4.20 8.29
C VAL A 60 3.86 4.64 6.84
N VAL A 61 4.61 3.89 6.05
CA VAL A 61 4.70 4.06 4.60
C VAL A 61 4.13 2.80 3.95
N ALA A 62 3.07 2.96 3.20
CA ALA A 62 2.40 1.84 2.53
C ALA A 62 2.32 2.06 1.02
N VAL A 63 2.61 1.03 0.25
CA VAL A 63 2.34 0.99 -1.19
C VAL A 63 0.96 0.40 -1.41
N LEU A 64 0.08 1.16 -2.02
CA LEU A 64 -1.33 0.80 -2.24
C LEU A 64 -1.76 1.12 -3.67
N HIS A 65 -2.69 0.31 -4.20
CA HIS A 65 -3.34 0.56 -5.48
C HIS A 65 -4.79 1.02 -5.35
N ASP A 66 -5.42 0.79 -4.20
CA ASP A 66 -6.79 1.24 -3.91
C ASP A 66 -6.79 2.72 -3.54
N LEU A 67 -7.09 3.59 -4.50
CA LEU A 67 -7.11 5.03 -4.31
C LEU A 67 -8.19 5.50 -3.32
N ASP A 68 -9.31 4.80 -3.22
CA ASP A 68 -10.37 5.16 -2.28
C ASP A 68 -9.92 4.93 -0.85
N ARG A 69 -9.20 3.85 -0.61
CA ARG A 69 -8.57 3.59 0.68
C ARG A 69 -7.53 4.65 1.02
N VAL A 70 -6.68 5.01 0.07
CA VAL A 70 -5.68 6.06 0.25
C VAL A 70 -6.35 7.38 0.65
N ARG A 71 -7.39 7.79 -0.07
CA ARG A 71 -8.12 9.04 0.22
C ARG A 71 -8.73 9.05 1.62
N ARG A 72 -9.24 7.91 2.07
CA ARG A 72 -9.94 7.83 3.38
C ARG A 72 -9.00 7.73 4.57
N HIS A 73 -7.85 7.12 4.42
CA HIS A 73 -7.04 6.69 5.56
C HIS A 73 -5.61 7.25 5.58
N PHE A 74 -5.14 7.85 4.50
CA PHE A 74 -3.76 8.34 4.41
C PHE A 74 -3.73 9.84 4.12
N PRO A 75 -3.20 10.66 5.04
CA PRO A 75 -3.23 12.12 4.89
C PRO A 75 -2.25 12.63 3.84
N SER A 76 -1.14 11.93 3.62
CA SER A 76 -0.11 12.29 2.65
C SER A 76 0.11 11.17 1.65
N THR A 77 0.31 11.54 0.39
CA THR A 77 0.50 10.58 -0.69
C THR A 77 1.63 11.02 -1.62
N LEU A 78 2.47 10.06 -1.98
CA LEU A 78 3.37 10.17 -3.11
C LEU A 78 2.76 9.38 -4.28
N LEU A 79 2.33 10.09 -5.31
CA LEU A 79 1.83 9.47 -6.54
C LEU A 79 3.00 9.16 -7.47
N LEU A 80 3.21 7.88 -7.72
CA LEU A 80 4.27 7.37 -8.59
C LEU A 80 3.67 6.77 -9.87
N ALA A 81 4.27 7.14 -10.99
CA ALA A 81 4.16 6.40 -12.24
C ALA A 81 5.57 5.88 -12.58
N ARG A 82 6.12 6.14 -13.75
CA ARG A 82 7.54 5.86 -14.01
C ARG A 82 8.49 6.80 -13.28
N SER A 83 7.95 7.92 -12.83
CA SER A 83 8.62 8.94 -12.04
C SER A 83 7.63 9.52 -11.02
N PRO A 84 8.08 10.27 -10.01
CA PRO A 84 7.18 10.97 -9.11
C PRO A 84 6.31 11.97 -9.88
N ILE A 85 5.00 11.91 -9.67
CA ILE A 85 4.02 12.82 -10.29
C ILE A 85 3.64 13.94 -9.33
N ALA A 86 3.34 13.58 -8.08
CA ALA A 86 2.94 14.52 -7.05
C ALA A 86 3.27 13.96 -5.67
N TRP A 87 3.56 14.84 -4.72
CA TRP A 87 3.78 14.49 -3.33
C TRP A 87 3.19 15.56 -2.42
N GLY A 88 2.52 15.14 -1.38
CA GLY A 88 1.97 16.02 -0.35
C GLY A 88 0.59 15.57 0.10
N ASP A 89 -0.25 16.54 0.42
CA ASP A 89 -1.64 16.27 0.82
C ASP A 89 -2.33 15.33 -0.16
N THR A 90 -3.00 14.31 0.37
CA THR A 90 -3.61 13.26 -0.45
C THR A 90 -4.67 13.79 -1.40
N SER A 91 -5.49 14.75 -0.98
CA SER A 91 -6.53 15.32 -1.82
C SER A 91 -5.94 16.07 -3.02
N LEU A 92 -4.81 16.72 -2.85
CA LEU A 92 -4.09 17.44 -3.91
C LEU A 92 -3.28 16.48 -4.78
N SER A 93 -2.56 15.54 -4.16
CA SER A 93 -1.73 14.56 -4.89
C SER A 93 -2.55 13.65 -5.80
N LEU A 94 -3.75 13.26 -5.37
CA LEU A 94 -4.69 12.42 -6.12
C LEU A 94 -5.75 13.24 -6.87
N SER A 95 -5.45 14.46 -7.26
CA SER A 95 -6.32 15.26 -8.13
C SER A 95 -6.52 14.58 -9.49
N ALA A 96 -7.61 14.90 -10.17
CA ALA A 96 -7.90 14.38 -11.50
C ALA A 96 -6.77 14.65 -12.50
N ASP A 97 -6.19 15.85 -12.44
CA ASP A 97 -5.04 16.24 -13.28
C ASP A 97 -3.81 15.37 -13.01
N ASN A 98 -3.45 15.16 -11.75
CA ASN A 98 -2.30 14.33 -11.38
C ASN A 98 -2.50 12.87 -11.76
N LEU A 99 -3.70 12.33 -11.57
CA LEU A 99 -4.02 10.96 -11.99
C LEU A 99 -3.94 10.80 -13.51
N ALA A 100 -4.42 11.77 -14.27
CA ALA A 100 -4.32 11.77 -15.74
C ALA A 100 -2.85 11.85 -16.20
N ARG A 101 -2.04 12.67 -15.55
CA ARG A 101 -0.58 12.75 -15.81
C ARG A 101 0.12 11.44 -15.51
N GLY A 102 -0.24 10.78 -14.42
CA GLY A 102 0.28 9.47 -14.05
C GLY A 102 -0.06 8.40 -15.08
N GLN A 103 -1.30 8.33 -15.52
CA GLN A 103 -1.75 7.41 -16.56
C GLN A 103 -1.02 7.64 -17.88
N LYS A 104 -0.88 8.89 -18.30
CA LYS A 104 -0.13 9.26 -19.53
C LYS A 104 1.34 8.84 -19.43
N ALA A 105 1.97 9.00 -18.29
CA ALA A 105 3.36 8.60 -18.07
C ALA A 105 3.58 7.07 -18.14
N LEU A 106 2.54 6.27 -17.90
CA LEU A 106 2.59 4.80 -17.98
C LEU A 106 2.38 4.29 -19.41
N LEU A 107 1.84 5.10 -20.32
CA LEU A 107 1.67 4.70 -21.71
C LEU A 107 3.04 4.52 -22.36
N PRO A 108 3.19 3.51 -23.25
CA PRO A 108 4.41 3.39 -24.04
C PRO A 108 4.56 4.63 -24.93
N PRO A 109 5.79 5.08 -25.20
CA PRO A 109 6.01 6.18 -26.13
C PRO A 109 5.42 5.84 -27.51
N GLU A 110 4.91 6.86 -28.21
CA GLU A 110 4.37 6.68 -29.57
C GLU A 110 5.38 5.94 -30.44
N GLY A 111 4.95 4.85 -31.07
CA GLY A 111 5.80 4.02 -31.90
C GLY A 111 6.52 2.86 -31.19
N ALA A 112 6.39 2.72 -29.89
CA ALA A 112 6.90 1.55 -29.18
C ALA A 112 6.06 0.30 -29.53
N ARG A 113 6.65 -0.65 -30.22
CA ARG A 113 6.02 -1.97 -30.41
C ARG A 113 6.08 -2.71 -29.10
N ILE A 114 4.93 -3.04 -28.55
CA ILE A 114 4.84 -3.98 -27.42
C ILE A 114 5.13 -5.36 -28.01
N GLY A 115 6.39 -5.78 -27.94
CA GLY A 115 6.78 -7.15 -28.23
C GLY A 115 6.52 -8.00 -26.98
N TRP A 116 5.53 -8.86 -27.03
CA TRP A 116 5.42 -9.94 -26.07
C TRP A 116 6.45 -11.00 -26.45
N VAL A 117 7.46 -11.15 -25.62
CA VAL A 117 8.35 -12.32 -25.68
C VAL A 117 7.69 -13.37 -24.81
N ALA A 118 7.17 -14.40 -25.46
CA ALA A 118 6.65 -15.57 -24.77
C ALA A 118 7.82 -16.40 -24.20
#